data_6803bb4713c8d78711c6307d25b81c95
#
_entry.id   6803bb4713c8d78711c6307d25b81c95
#
_cell.length_a   1.000
_cell.length_b   1.000
_cell.length_c   1.000
_cell.angle_alpha   90.00
_cell.angle_beta   90.00
_cell.angle_gamma   90.00
#
_symmetry.space_group_name_H-M   'P 1'
#
loop_
_entity.id
_entity.type
_entity.pdbx_description
1 polymer ?
#
loop_
_entity_poly.entity_id
_entity_poly.type
_entity_poly.pdbx_seq_one_letter_code
_entity_poly.pdbx_strand_id
1 'polypeptide(L)'
;LPALAQAVKADGRPVTWICDPMHGNTITSENGYKTRRFADILAETRSFFQVHRAVGTVPGGIHVELTGDDVTEVLGGGEHIAEADLAQRYETLVDPRLNHQQSLEIAFEVAEMLRS
;
A
#
# COMPACT_ATOMS: atom_id res chain seq x y z
N LEU A 1 9.68 -12.26 2.42
CA LEU A 1 10.42 -11.46 1.42
C LEU A 1 11.95 -11.51 1.58
N PRO A 2 12.54 -11.45 2.80
CA PRO A 2 14.01 -11.46 2.90
C PRO A 2 14.67 -12.66 2.22
N ALA A 3 14.15 -13.86 2.40
CA ALA A 3 14.69 -15.06 1.79
C ALA A 3 14.64 -15.02 0.25
N LEU A 4 13.54 -14.53 -0.30
CA LEU A 4 13.40 -14.39 -1.75
C LEU A 4 14.38 -13.35 -2.31
N ALA A 5 14.47 -12.19 -1.66
CA ALA A 5 15.38 -11.14 -2.07
C ALA A 5 16.84 -11.60 -2.02
N GLN A 6 17.23 -12.34 -0.98
CA GLN A 6 18.57 -12.91 -0.84
C GLN A 6 18.87 -13.93 -1.94
N ALA A 7 17.90 -14.79 -2.26
CA ALA A 7 18.07 -15.81 -3.30
C ALA A 7 18.27 -15.18 -4.69
N VAL A 8 17.48 -14.16 -5.00
CA VAL A 8 17.60 -13.44 -6.28
C VAL A 8 18.93 -12.69 -6.35
N LYS A 9 19.34 -12.05 -5.24
CA LYS A 9 20.63 -11.38 -5.16
C LYS A 9 21.79 -12.34 -5.38
N ALA A 10 21.73 -13.52 -4.78
CA ALA A 10 22.77 -14.55 -4.95
C ALA A 10 22.86 -15.06 -6.38
N ASP A 11 21.77 -15.03 -7.14
CA ASP A 11 21.78 -15.39 -8.57
C ASP A 11 22.56 -14.39 -9.44
N GLY A 12 22.79 -13.18 -8.93
CA GLY A 12 23.64 -12.17 -9.60
C GLY A 12 22.95 -11.37 -10.69
N ARG A 13 21.69 -11.62 -10.98
CA ARG A 13 20.94 -10.85 -11.99
C ARG A 13 20.44 -9.53 -11.41
N PRO A 14 20.53 -8.42 -12.17
CA PRO A 14 19.98 -7.16 -11.71
C PRO A 14 18.43 -7.22 -11.74
N VAL A 15 17.81 -6.94 -10.61
CA VAL A 15 16.35 -6.92 -10.46
C VAL A 15 15.94 -5.67 -9.71
N THR A 16 14.91 -4.99 -10.22
CA THR A 16 14.23 -3.90 -9.51
C THR A 16 12.95 -4.46 -8.92
N TRP A 17 12.77 -4.25 -7.63
CA TRP A 17 11.63 -4.76 -6.89
C TRP A 17 10.51 -3.72 -6.82
N ILE A 18 9.28 -4.15 -7.07
CA ILE A 18 8.08 -3.33 -6.92
C ILE A 18 7.16 -4.04 -5.92
N CYS A 19 6.65 -3.30 -4.96
CA CYS A 19 5.72 -3.83 -3.96
C CYS A 19 4.28 -3.49 -4.34
N ASP A 20 3.40 -4.47 -4.24
CA ASP A 20 1.96 -4.24 -4.26
C ASP A 20 1.44 -4.40 -2.83
N PRO A 21 1.26 -3.31 -2.06
CA PRO A 21 0.82 -3.40 -0.67
C PRO A 21 -0.71 -3.45 -0.53
N MET A 22 -1.44 -3.53 -1.63
CA MET A 22 -2.90 -3.40 -1.61
C MET A 22 -3.65 -4.72 -1.72
N HIS A 23 -3.34 -5.53 -2.72
CA HIS A 23 -4.14 -6.72 -3.00
C HIS A 23 -4.15 -7.73 -1.86
N GLY A 24 -3.00 -7.99 -1.25
CA GLY A 24 -2.88 -8.90 -0.11
C GLY A 24 -3.51 -8.39 1.19
N ASN A 25 -3.80 -7.10 1.27
CA ASN A 25 -4.41 -6.45 2.44
C ASN A 25 -5.92 -6.20 2.26
N THR A 26 -6.53 -6.84 1.29
CA THR A 26 -7.96 -6.73 1.06
C THR A 26 -8.74 -7.55 2.11
N ILE A 27 -9.70 -6.91 2.73
CA ILE A 27 -10.58 -7.50 3.75
C ILE A 27 -12.04 -7.20 3.43
N THR A 28 -12.96 -7.88 4.13
CA THR A 28 -14.38 -7.54 4.09
C THR A 28 -14.78 -6.93 5.43
N SER A 29 -15.37 -5.75 5.42
CA SER A 29 -15.85 -5.09 6.63
C SER A 29 -17.07 -5.81 7.21
N GLU A 30 -17.40 -5.53 8.47
CA GLU A 30 -18.56 -6.14 9.12
C GLU A 30 -19.87 -5.84 8.38
N ASN A 31 -19.96 -4.68 7.74
CA ASN A 31 -21.12 -4.27 6.94
C ASN A 31 -21.05 -4.74 5.48
N GLY A 32 -20.13 -5.63 5.14
CA GLY A 32 -20.10 -6.35 3.86
C GLY A 32 -19.35 -5.66 2.73
N TYR A 33 -18.68 -4.53 2.97
CA TYR A 33 -17.87 -3.87 1.95
C TYR A 33 -16.50 -4.49 1.84
N LYS A 34 -16.04 -4.71 0.61
CA LYS A 34 -14.64 -5.04 0.33
C LYS A 34 -13.82 -3.78 0.56
N THR A 35 -12.82 -3.85 1.42
CA THR A 35 -12.04 -2.68 1.80
C THR A 35 -10.59 -3.06 2.12
N ARG A 36 -9.80 -2.08 2.54
CA ARG A 36 -8.42 -2.24 3.00
C ARG A 36 -8.20 -1.29 4.17
N ARG A 37 -7.28 -1.64 5.07
CA ARG A 37 -6.86 -0.70 6.11
C ARG A 37 -5.64 0.06 5.62
N PHE A 38 -5.71 1.38 5.62
CA PHE A 38 -4.59 2.22 5.20
C PHE A 38 -3.34 1.95 6.04
N ALA A 39 -3.51 1.70 7.34
CA ALA A 39 -2.40 1.35 8.23
C ALA A 39 -1.66 0.08 7.79
N ASP A 40 -2.38 -0.93 7.30
CA ASP A 40 -1.79 -2.17 6.80
C ASP A 40 -1.00 -1.93 5.51
N ILE A 41 -1.53 -1.10 4.63
CA ILE A 41 -0.86 -0.71 3.38
C ILE A 41 0.45 0.02 3.69
N LEU A 42 0.43 0.96 4.63
CA LEU A 42 1.64 1.68 5.07
C LEU A 42 2.66 0.74 5.72
N ALA A 43 2.19 -0.17 6.58
CA ALA A 43 3.08 -1.11 7.27
C ALA A 43 3.81 -2.01 6.28
N GLU A 44 3.12 -2.55 5.29
CA GLU A 44 3.75 -3.38 4.26
C GLU A 44 4.72 -2.56 3.40
N THR A 45 4.36 -1.35 3.05
CA THR A 45 5.23 -0.45 2.28
C THR A 45 6.54 -0.17 3.04
N ARG A 46 6.45 0.16 4.33
CA ARG A 46 7.63 0.40 5.17
C ARG A 46 8.50 -0.85 5.29
N SER A 47 7.87 -1.99 5.53
CA SER A 47 8.57 -3.27 5.63
C SER A 47 9.32 -3.61 4.34
N PHE A 48 8.70 -3.37 3.20
CA PHE A 48 9.32 -3.58 1.89
C PHE A 48 10.64 -2.80 1.76
N PHE A 49 10.63 -1.51 2.04
CA PHE A 49 11.84 -0.68 1.97
C PHE A 49 12.91 -1.13 2.97
N GLN A 50 12.50 -1.45 4.20
CA GLN A 50 13.42 -1.91 5.24
C GLN A 50 14.12 -3.21 4.85
N VAL A 51 13.37 -4.17 4.32
CA VAL A 51 13.93 -5.47 3.89
C VAL A 51 14.96 -5.28 2.77
N HIS A 52 14.64 -4.48 1.76
CA HIS A 52 15.55 -4.28 0.64
C HIS A 52 16.82 -3.54 1.05
N ARG A 53 16.72 -2.59 1.99
CA ARG A 53 17.91 -1.96 2.55
C ARG A 53 18.78 -2.94 3.33
N ALA A 54 18.17 -3.80 4.14
CA ALA A 54 18.90 -4.79 4.93
C ALA A 54 19.60 -5.82 4.05
N VAL A 55 18.96 -6.26 2.98
CA VAL A 55 19.51 -7.26 2.04
C VAL A 55 20.48 -6.62 1.03
N GLY A 56 20.35 -5.31 0.78
CA GLY A 56 21.17 -4.61 -0.21
C GLY A 56 20.65 -4.78 -1.64
N THR A 57 19.35 -4.93 -1.79
CA THR A 57 18.66 -4.98 -3.08
C THR A 57 17.96 -3.66 -3.36
N VAL A 58 17.38 -3.49 -4.55
CA VAL A 58 16.84 -2.20 -5.02
C VAL A 58 15.32 -2.14 -4.86
N PRO A 59 14.80 -1.35 -3.89
CA PRO A 59 13.36 -1.07 -3.80
C PRO A 59 12.99 -0.02 -4.85
N GLY A 60 12.39 -0.45 -5.95
CA GLY A 60 12.10 0.42 -7.08
C GLY A 60 10.84 1.27 -6.92
N GLY A 61 9.89 0.83 -6.09
CA GLY A 61 8.66 1.58 -5.88
C GLY A 61 7.51 0.70 -5.43
N ILE A 62 6.32 1.28 -5.48
CA ILE A 62 5.09 0.59 -5.11
C ILE A 62 4.07 0.65 -6.25
N HIS A 63 3.17 -0.33 -6.26
CA HIS A 63 2.03 -0.39 -7.17
C HIS A 63 0.76 -0.22 -6.34
N VAL A 64 -0.02 0.82 -6.61
CA VAL A 64 -1.22 1.14 -5.83
C VAL A 64 -2.41 1.46 -6.74
N GLU A 65 -3.60 1.21 -6.20
CA GLU A 65 -4.87 1.61 -6.80
C GLU A 65 -5.37 2.87 -6.09
N LEU A 66 -5.48 3.96 -6.82
CA LEU A 66 -5.87 5.24 -6.24
C LEU A 66 -6.75 6.07 -7.17
N THR A 67 -7.40 7.07 -6.60
CA THR A 67 -8.17 8.06 -7.34
C THR A 67 -7.93 9.44 -6.74
N GLY A 68 -8.13 10.48 -7.53
CA GLY A 68 -8.10 11.86 -7.06
C GLY A 68 -9.39 12.31 -6.37
N ASP A 69 -10.42 11.45 -6.35
CA ASP A 69 -11.72 11.77 -5.76
C ASP A 69 -11.76 11.47 -4.26
N ASP A 70 -12.72 12.06 -3.56
CA ASP A 70 -12.88 11.88 -2.12
C ASP A 70 -13.74 10.66 -1.79
N VAL A 71 -13.44 9.52 -2.40
CA VAL A 71 -14.16 8.28 -2.13
C VAL A 71 -13.86 7.77 -0.71
N THR A 72 -14.77 6.94 -0.19
CA THR A 72 -14.63 6.29 1.12
C THR A 72 -14.58 4.77 0.94
N GLU A 73 -13.49 4.29 0.33
CA GLU A 73 -13.35 2.87 -0.02
C GLU A 73 -12.31 2.15 0.85
N VAL A 74 -11.35 2.88 1.41
CA VAL A 74 -10.28 2.37 2.27
C VAL A 74 -10.37 3.00 3.66
N LEU A 75 -10.26 2.17 4.69
CA LEU A 75 -10.35 2.59 6.09
C LEU A 75 -9.10 3.34 6.53
N GLY A 76 -9.27 4.36 7.36
CA GLY A 76 -8.18 5.08 8.00
C GLY A 76 -7.70 6.27 7.20
N GLY A 77 -6.42 6.58 7.36
CA GLY A 77 -5.83 7.80 6.80
C GLY A 77 -6.10 9.02 7.67
N GLY A 78 -5.66 10.20 7.22
CA GLY A 78 -5.80 11.45 7.97
C GLY A 78 -7.23 11.86 8.28
N GLU A 79 -8.17 11.44 7.44
CA GLU A 79 -9.61 11.70 7.64
C GLU A 79 -10.28 10.68 8.56
N HIS A 80 -9.55 9.67 9.03
CA HIS A 80 -10.06 8.64 9.94
C HIS A 80 -11.32 7.93 9.46
N ILE A 81 -11.33 7.49 8.20
CA ILE A 81 -12.48 6.78 7.62
C ILE A 81 -12.75 5.51 8.41
N ALA A 82 -13.97 5.39 8.95
CA ALA A 82 -14.44 4.22 9.69
C ALA A 82 -15.33 3.33 8.83
N GLU A 83 -15.64 2.12 9.30
CA GLU A 83 -16.51 1.19 8.56
C GLU A 83 -17.86 1.81 8.23
N ALA A 84 -18.45 2.60 9.14
CA ALA A 84 -19.70 3.29 8.91
C ALA A 84 -19.65 4.31 7.78
N ASP A 85 -18.47 4.82 7.47
CA ASP A 85 -18.27 5.83 6.44
C ASP A 85 -18.15 5.25 5.04
N LEU A 86 -17.87 3.95 4.90
CA LEU A 86 -17.65 3.30 3.60
C LEU A 86 -18.85 3.50 2.66
N ALA A 87 -20.06 3.43 3.16
CA ALA A 87 -21.27 3.58 2.35
C ALA A 87 -21.47 4.98 1.78
N GLN A 88 -20.77 6.00 2.30
CA GLN A 88 -20.99 7.39 1.90
C GLN A 88 -20.55 7.66 0.46
N ARG A 89 -19.37 7.18 0.08
CA ARG A 89 -18.83 7.34 -1.29
C ARG A 89 -18.07 6.11 -1.73
N TYR A 90 -18.68 4.96 -1.66
CA TYR A 90 -18.12 3.71 -2.18
C TYR A 90 -18.47 3.60 -3.66
N GLU A 91 -17.55 3.98 -4.54
CA GLU A 91 -17.81 4.17 -5.97
C GLU A 91 -17.11 3.16 -6.88
N THR A 92 -16.18 2.39 -6.36
CA THR A 92 -15.47 1.40 -7.18
C THR A 92 -16.40 0.28 -7.66
N LEU A 93 -16.16 -0.19 -8.87
CA LEU A 93 -16.87 -1.34 -9.43
C LEU A 93 -16.13 -2.66 -9.16
N VAL A 94 -14.91 -2.60 -8.68
CA VAL A 94 -14.04 -3.78 -8.46
C VAL A 94 -13.34 -3.68 -7.11
N ASP A 95 -12.14 -3.13 -7.05
CA ASP A 95 -11.33 -3.10 -5.83
C ASP A 95 -11.34 -1.73 -5.16
N PRO A 96 -11.26 -1.67 -3.82
CA PRO A 96 -11.25 -0.40 -3.10
C PRO A 96 -9.95 0.37 -3.36
N ARG A 97 -10.10 1.68 -3.59
CA ARG A 97 -9.01 2.58 -3.96
C ARG A 97 -8.69 3.57 -2.85
N LEU A 98 -7.43 3.98 -2.77
CA LEU A 98 -7.04 5.13 -1.95
C LEU A 98 -7.70 6.38 -2.51
N ASN A 99 -8.25 7.23 -1.63
CA ASN A 99 -8.80 8.52 -2.03
C ASN A 99 -7.69 9.57 -2.18
N HIS A 100 -8.06 10.81 -2.51
CA HIS A 100 -7.10 11.89 -2.70
C HIS A 100 -6.17 12.08 -1.49
N GLN A 101 -6.72 12.16 -0.29
CA GLN A 101 -5.95 12.38 0.94
C GLN A 101 -5.01 11.21 1.24
N GLN A 102 -5.52 9.99 1.15
CA GLN A 102 -4.71 8.78 1.38
C GLN A 102 -3.61 8.64 0.35
N SER A 103 -3.89 9.00 -0.91
CA SER A 103 -2.90 8.97 -1.98
C SER A 103 -1.73 9.93 -1.71
N LEU A 104 -2.02 11.12 -1.22
CA LEU A 104 -0.98 12.08 -0.83
C LEU A 104 -0.19 11.58 0.38
N GLU A 105 -0.87 11.01 1.38
CA GLU A 105 -0.18 10.49 2.57
C GLU A 105 0.82 9.41 2.21
N ILE A 106 0.45 8.43 1.38
CA ILE A 106 1.37 7.36 0.99
C ILE A 106 2.50 7.88 0.12
N ALA A 107 2.23 8.85 -0.75
CA ALA A 107 3.26 9.46 -1.59
C ALA A 107 4.34 10.15 -0.75
N PHE A 108 3.96 10.90 0.27
CA PHE A 108 4.91 11.53 1.18
C PHE A 108 5.70 10.51 2.01
N GLU A 109 5.05 9.45 2.47
CA GLU A 109 5.73 8.37 3.21
C GLU A 109 6.79 7.69 2.33
N VAL A 110 6.45 7.37 1.09
CA VAL A 110 7.41 6.76 0.14
C VAL A 110 8.56 7.70 -0.14
N ALA A 111 8.30 8.99 -0.32
CA ALA A 111 9.34 9.99 -0.53
C ALA A 111 10.33 10.04 0.64
N GLU A 112 9.84 9.99 1.88
CA GLU A 112 10.70 9.93 3.05
C GLU A 112 11.55 8.65 3.09
N MET A 113 10.96 7.51 2.76
CA MET A 113 11.69 6.24 2.72
C MET A 113 12.80 6.24 1.66
N LEU A 114 12.55 6.88 0.52
CA LEU A 114 13.55 6.98 -0.56
C LEU A 114 14.70 7.93 -0.21
N ARG A 115 14.47 8.90 0.67
CA ARG A 115 15.50 9.85 1.12
C ARG A 115 16.47 9.27 2.14
N SER A 116 16.07 8.26 2.85
CA SER A 116 16.84 7.70 3.98
C SER A 116 18.01 6.84 3.56
#